data_95d4143e18f4894e30b645ce92e74b4f
#
_entry.id   95d4143e18f4894e30b645ce92e74b4f
#
_cell.length_a   1.000
_cell.length_b   1.000
_cell.length_c   1.000
_cell.angle_alpha   90.00
_cell.angle_beta   90.00
_cell.angle_gamma   90.00
#
_symmetry.space_group_name_H-M   'P 1'
#
loop_
_entity.id
_entity.type
_entity.pdbx_description
1 polymer ?
#
loop_
_entity_poly.entity_id
_entity_poly.type
_entity_poly.pdbx_seq_one_letter_code
_entity_poly.pdbx_strand_id
1 'polypeptide(L)'
;MELESIESKIKKLESRDWTKGNYSKQNWGVWMHSISSYVGRIKPAFAHCLIDIFSDEGNIVFDPFCGVGTIPLEADNMGRKSIANDLNPYANIITNSKFDRRGIESEIQYLSLLNGITGTPDLSLVPEWVRVFYHDDTLREIIIVRDQLVKDKRYFLLGCLLGIVHGHRKQHLSMRTGYIIPYIPNPKPEAEYREVIPRLVAKAKRMYSDPIPEQTNGNVIFGDARNLEIPDSSIDVIISSPPYYHTLDYVHSNRLRLWFAGVDFDEQDKLADTLIQQRHTYLEAMKDVGLELKRVMKDGSLCVFILGDVHLSAKNTLNTALDISKLYEEIGFKTHSIVDDEIPASRTTIVKYGGEIAIQNKKTKLDRILVMSKN
;
A
#
# COMPACT_ATOMS: atom_id res chain seq x y z
N MET A 1 -33.95 -0.52 9.54
CA MET A 1 -33.23 -1.76 9.20
C MET A 1 -32.61 -2.28 10.48
N GLU A 2 -32.87 -3.53 10.85
CA GLU A 2 -32.13 -4.16 11.95
C GLU A 2 -30.69 -4.28 11.58
N LEU A 3 -29.77 -3.88 12.46
CA LEU A 3 -28.34 -4.04 12.27
C LEU A 3 -28.03 -5.53 12.15
N GLU A 4 -27.36 -5.93 11.08
CA GLU A 4 -26.94 -7.31 10.88
C GLU A 4 -26.00 -7.74 12.02
N SER A 5 -26.26 -8.92 12.62
CA SER A 5 -25.44 -9.42 13.73
C SER A 5 -24.00 -9.73 13.30
N ILE A 6 -23.07 -9.58 14.23
CA ILE A 6 -21.64 -9.90 13.98
C ILE A 6 -21.47 -11.37 13.55
N GLU A 7 -22.24 -12.27 14.13
CA GLU A 7 -22.25 -13.69 13.77
C GLU A 7 -22.69 -13.94 12.32
N SER A 8 -23.68 -13.18 11.84
CA SER A 8 -24.11 -13.23 10.44
C SER A 8 -22.98 -12.75 9.50
N LYS A 9 -22.31 -11.65 9.84
CA LYS A 9 -21.18 -11.11 9.09
C LYS A 9 -20.02 -12.12 9.03
N ILE A 10 -19.69 -12.77 10.13
CA ILE A 10 -18.67 -13.83 10.19
C ILE A 10 -19.05 -15.01 9.30
N LYS A 11 -20.30 -15.50 9.36
CA LYS A 11 -20.78 -16.59 8.47
C LYS A 11 -20.69 -16.22 7.00
N LYS A 12 -20.99 -14.97 6.63
CA LYS A 12 -20.77 -14.47 5.26
C LYS A 12 -19.31 -14.53 4.87
N LEU A 13 -18.39 -14.13 5.76
CA LEU A 13 -16.96 -14.20 5.52
C LEU A 13 -16.49 -15.64 5.31
N GLU A 14 -16.84 -16.57 6.21
CA GLU A 14 -16.48 -18.00 6.15
C GLU A 14 -17.03 -18.70 4.91
N SER A 15 -18.19 -18.28 4.41
CA SER A 15 -18.81 -18.86 3.22
C SER A 15 -18.18 -18.40 1.89
N ARG A 16 -17.28 -17.41 1.92
CA ARG A 16 -16.68 -16.85 0.69
C ARG A 16 -15.56 -17.73 0.14
N ASP A 17 -15.68 -18.10 -1.12
CA ASP A 17 -14.63 -18.78 -1.86
C ASP A 17 -13.80 -17.76 -2.66
N TRP A 18 -12.68 -17.35 -2.09
CA TRP A 18 -11.73 -16.39 -2.68
C TRP A 18 -11.04 -16.90 -3.95
N THR A 19 -11.18 -18.17 -4.25
CA THR A 19 -10.54 -18.82 -5.39
C THR A 19 -11.40 -18.77 -6.65
N LYS A 20 -12.68 -18.40 -6.54
CA LYS A 20 -13.66 -18.40 -7.64
C LYS A 20 -14.19 -17.02 -7.99
N GLY A 21 -14.80 -16.93 -9.17
CA GLY A 21 -15.49 -15.75 -9.66
C GLY A 21 -14.58 -14.53 -9.81
N ASN A 22 -15.11 -13.37 -9.48
CA ASN A 22 -14.36 -12.09 -9.58
C ASN A 22 -13.18 -12.03 -8.62
N TYR A 23 -13.26 -12.65 -7.45
CA TYR A 23 -12.20 -12.65 -6.45
C TYR A 23 -10.94 -13.42 -6.88
N SER A 24 -11.08 -14.35 -7.85
CA SER A 24 -9.93 -15.09 -8.37
C SER A 24 -9.06 -14.28 -9.33
N LYS A 25 -9.58 -13.17 -9.90
CA LYS A 25 -8.87 -12.37 -10.89
C LYS A 25 -7.77 -11.54 -10.21
N GLN A 26 -6.56 -11.61 -10.74
CA GLN A 26 -5.41 -10.86 -10.22
C GLN A 26 -5.55 -9.34 -10.41
N ASN A 27 -6.21 -8.91 -11.47
CA ASN A 27 -6.43 -7.50 -11.83
C ASN A 27 -7.93 -7.16 -11.75
N TRP A 28 -8.55 -7.43 -10.59
CA TRP A 28 -9.91 -7.01 -10.30
C TRP A 28 -9.92 -5.54 -9.83
N GLY A 29 -11.03 -4.84 -10.10
CA GLY A 29 -11.21 -3.44 -9.70
C GLY A 29 -10.67 -2.43 -10.72
N VAL A 30 -10.68 -1.17 -10.33
CA VAL A 30 -10.27 -0.05 -11.19
C VAL A 30 -8.75 0.02 -11.36
N TRP A 31 -8.30 0.52 -12.52
CA TRP A 31 -6.86 0.66 -12.81
C TRP A 31 -6.12 1.53 -11.79
N MET A 32 -6.82 2.42 -11.09
CA MET A 32 -6.25 3.28 -10.04
C MET A 32 -5.54 2.47 -8.93
N HIS A 33 -5.96 1.22 -8.67
CA HIS A 33 -5.23 0.31 -7.78
C HIS A 33 -3.81 -0.02 -8.26
N SER A 34 -3.54 0.14 -9.55
CA SER A 34 -2.26 -0.19 -10.19
C SER A 34 -1.38 1.03 -10.44
N ILE A 35 -1.65 2.17 -9.75
CA ILE A 35 -0.88 3.41 -9.94
C ILE A 35 0.60 3.19 -9.64
N SER A 36 0.93 2.43 -8.60
CA SER A 36 2.30 1.99 -8.32
C SER A 36 2.37 0.59 -7.76
N SER A 37 3.55 -0.03 -7.86
CA SER A 37 3.83 -1.34 -7.27
C SER A 37 4.19 -1.18 -5.80
N TYR A 38 3.65 -2.05 -4.94
CA TYR A 38 3.96 -2.11 -3.51
C TYR A 38 3.96 -3.56 -3.04
N VAL A 39 5.01 -3.96 -2.33
CA VAL A 39 5.13 -5.31 -1.80
C VAL A 39 4.20 -5.46 -0.60
N GLY A 40 3.45 -6.55 -0.52
CA GLY A 40 2.49 -6.78 0.57
C GLY A 40 1.12 -6.11 0.39
N ARG A 41 0.85 -5.51 -0.78
CA ARG A 41 -0.46 -4.91 -1.05
C ARG A 41 -1.58 -5.94 -1.02
N ILE A 42 -2.68 -5.63 -0.30
CA ILE A 42 -3.93 -6.38 -0.34
C ILE A 42 -4.52 -6.37 -1.76
N LYS A 43 -5.17 -7.48 -2.13
CA LYS A 43 -5.92 -7.54 -3.40
C LYS A 43 -7.18 -6.68 -3.32
N PRO A 44 -7.49 -5.86 -4.35
CA PRO A 44 -8.70 -5.04 -4.35
C PRO A 44 -9.99 -5.83 -4.13
N ALA A 45 -10.15 -6.99 -4.78
CA ALA A 45 -11.32 -7.85 -4.58
C ALA A 45 -11.51 -8.30 -3.13
N PHE A 46 -10.41 -8.55 -2.41
CA PHE A 46 -10.46 -8.92 -1.01
C PHE A 46 -10.86 -7.74 -0.12
N ALA A 47 -10.25 -6.56 -0.36
CA ALA A 47 -10.64 -5.33 0.31
C ALA A 47 -12.12 -5.02 0.10
N HIS A 48 -12.60 -5.09 -1.16
CA HIS A 48 -14.01 -4.90 -1.52
C HIS A 48 -14.94 -5.79 -0.70
N CYS A 49 -14.62 -7.07 -0.61
CA CYS A 49 -15.47 -8.01 0.13
C CYS A 49 -15.50 -7.73 1.63
N LEU A 50 -14.36 -7.39 2.24
CA LEU A 50 -14.33 -7.04 3.67
C LEU A 50 -15.16 -5.77 3.95
N ILE A 51 -15.07 -4.77 3.08
CA ILE A 51 -15.85 -3.54 3.17
C ILE A 51 -17.35 -3.84 3.01
N ASP A 52 -17.74 -4.67 2.04
CA ASP A 52 -19.13 -5.09 1.81
C ASP A 52 -19.73 -5.81 3.02
N ILE A 53 -18.95 -6.68 3.69
CA ILE A 53 -19.43 -7.45 4.83
C ILE A 53 -19.47 -6.61 6.11
N PHE A 54 -18.44 -5.80 6.38
CA PHE A 54 -18.23 -5.20 7.68
C PHE A 54 -18.62 -3.71 7.79
N SER A 55 -19.02 -3.08 6.68
CA SER A 55 -19.45 -1.68 6.70
C SER A 55 -20.72 -1.44 5.88
N ASP A 56 -21.42 -0.36 6.18
CA ASP A 56 -22.56 0.14 5.44
C ASP A 56 -22.21 1.43 4.70
N GLU A 57 -22.99 1.82 3.68
CA GLU A 57 -22.83 3.07 2.97
C GLU A 57 -22.89 4.26 3.96
N GLY A 58 -21.99 5.23 3.78
CA GLY A 58 -21.84 6.39 4.66
C GLY A 58 -21.00 6.14 5.91
N ASN A 59 -20.67 4.89 6.27
CA ASN A 59 -19.74 4.62 7.37
C ASN A 59 -18.35 5.22 7.10
N ILE A 60 -17.65 5.53 8.19
CA ILE A 60 -16.24 5.91 8.17
C ILE A 60 -15.40 4.64 8.30
N VAL A 61 -14.78 4.21 7.20
CA VAL A 61 -13.83 3.09 7.14
C VAL A 61 -12.41 3.65 7.33
N PHE A 62 -11.70 3.15 8.33
CA PHE A 62 -10.34 3.57 8.64
C PHE A 62 -9.33 2.45 8.40
N ASP A 63 -8.23 2.78 7.68
CA ASP A 63 -7.07 1.90 7.50
C ASP A 63 -5.82 2.57 8.10
N PRO A 64 -5.39 2.18 9.32
CA PRO A 64 -4.22 2.75 10.01
C PRO A 64 -2.87 2.41 9.39
N PHE A 65 -2.82 1.42 8.47
CA PHE A 65 -1.62 0.96 7.76
C PHE A 65 -1.92 0.81 6.28
N CYS A 66 -2.40 1.89 5.67
CA CYS A 66 -3.03 1.84 4.36
C CYS A 66 -2.08 1.47 3.20
N GLY A 67 -0.76 1.53 3.40
CA GLY A 67 0.20 1.30 2.35
C GLY A 67 -0.11 2.17 1.14
N VAL A 68 -0.35 1.54 0.00
CA VAL A 68 -0.74 2.26 -1.21
C VAL A 68 -2.27 2.48 -1.35
N GLY A 69 -3.01 2.44 -0.25
CA GLY A 69 -4.42 2.85 -0.18
C GLY A 69 -5.39 1.95 -0.96
N THR A 70 -5.29 0.62 -0.82
CA THR A 70 -6.23 -0.30 -1.48
C THR A 70 -7.59 -0.29 -0.79
N ILE A 71 -7.61 -0.45 0.54
CA ILE A 71 -8.85 -0.42 1.34
C ILE A 71 -9.52 0.94 1.27
N PRO A 72 -8.81 2.08 1.49
CA PRO A 72 -9.44 3.38 1.42
C PRO A 72 -10.05 3.71 0.04
N LEU A 73 -9.38 3.33 -1.06
CA LEU A 73 -9.92 3.53 -2.41
C LEU A 73 -11.19 2.70 -2.66
N GLU A 74 -11.21 1.42 -2.23
CA GLU A 74 -12.40 0.59 -2.37
C GLU A 74 -13.55 1.11 -1.49
N ALA A 75 -13.27 1.54 -0.26
CA ALA A 75 -14.28 2.12 0.61
C ALA A 75 -14.93 3.36 -0.03
N ASP A 76 -14.12 4.25 -0.59
CA ASP A 76 -14.59 5.45 -1.30
C ASP A 76 -15.42 5.08 -2.55
N ASN A 77 -14.96 4.13 -3.36
CA ASN A 77 -15.68 3.65 -4.54
C ASN A 77 -17.03 2.98 -4.20
N MET A 78 -17.18 2.49 -2.98
CA MET A 78 -18.40 1.84 -2.47
C MET A 78 -19.29 2.80 -1.66
N GLY A 79 -19.07 4.12 -1.71
CA GLY A 79 -19.91 5.13 -1.04
C GLY A 79 -19.64 5.27 0.47
N ARG A 80 -18.53 4.74 0.99
CA ARG A 80 -18.09 4.97 2.37
C ARG A 80 -17.22 6.23 2.43
N LYS A 81 -17.14 6.84 3.61
CA LYS A 81 -16.08 7.80 3.90
C LYS A 81 -14.83 7.02 4.27
N SER A 82 -13.69 7.35 3.68
CA SER A 82 -12.46 6.63 4.00
C SER A 82 -11.43 7.53 4.67
N ILE A 83 -10.78 6.99 5.70
CA ILE A 83 -9.60 7.58 6.31
C ILE A 83 -8.44 6.59 6.13
N ALA A 84 -7.34 7.09 5.62
CA ALA A 84 -6.11 6.35 5.39
C ALA A 84 -4.99 6.95 6.22
N ASN A 85 -4.17 6.13 6.87
CA ASN A 85 -2.97 6.57 7.56
C ASN A 85 -1.79 5.68 7.18
N ASP A 86 -0.63 6.26 6.96
CA ASP A 86 0.63 5.52 6.83
C ASP A 86 1.81 6.44 7.20
N LEU A 87 2.83 5.86 7.83
CA LEU A 87 4.06 6.57 8.19
C LEU A 87 5.08 6.58 7.05
N ASN A 88 4.92 5.73 6.03
CA ASN A 88 5.82 5.66 4.89
C ASN A 88 5.49 6.78 3.88
N PRO A 89 6.40 7.75 3.64
CA PRO A 89 6.15 8.88 2.74
C PRO A 89 5.74 8.46 1.32
N TYR A 90 6.36 7.39 0.79
CA TYR A 90 5.99 6.87 -0.52
C TYR A 90 4.57 6.30 -0.54
N ALA A 91 4.18 5.53 0.48
CA ALA A 91 2.83 4.99 0.62
C ALA A 91 1.80 6.13 0.70
N ASN A 92 2.09 7.15 1.50
CA ASN A 92 1.25 8.34 1.65
C ASN A 92 1.05 9.07 0.31
N ILE A 93 2.11 9.33 -0.47
CA ILE A 93 2.01 9.96 -1.80
C ILE A 93 1.14 9.11 -2.74
N ILE A 94 1.32 7.79 -2.77
CA ILE A 94 0.53 6.91 -3.64
C ILE A 94 -0.94 6.88 -3.23
N THR A 95 -1.22 6.90 -1.93
CA THR A 95 -2.60 6.95 -1.44
C THR A 95 -3.24 8.29 -1.77
N ASN A 96 -2.58 9.41 -1.50
CA ASN A 96 -3.06 10.75 -1.91
C ASN A 96 -3.33 10.84 -3.41
N SER A 97 -2.49 10.21 -4.23
CA SER A 97 -2.65 10.25 -5.69
C SER A 97 -3.94 9.60 -6.19
N LYS A 98 -4.54 8.71 -5.41
CA LYS A 98 -5.80 8.05 -5.73
C LYS A 98 -7.02 8.93 -5.45
N PHE A 99 -6.83 9.94 -4.62
CA PHE A 99 -7.87 10.89 -4.22
C PHE A 99 -7.71 12.27 -4.87
N ASP A 100 -6.60 12.54 -5.56
CA ASP A 100 -6.41 13.77 -6.37
C ASP A 100 -7.05 13.56 -7.75
N ARG A 101 -8.37 13.84 -7.86
CA ARG A 101 -9.21 13.52 -9.03
C ARG A 101 -9.56 14.80 -9.81
N ARG A 102 -8.60 15.39 -10.50
CA ARG A 102 -8.79 16.62 -11.31
C ARG A 102 -9.32 16.37 -12.73
N GLY A 103 -9.55 15.10 -13.08
CA GLY A 103 -9.95 14.68 -14.42
C GLY A 103 -8.78 14.53 -15.40
N ILE A 104 -8.89 13.57 -16.33
CA ILE A 104 -7.78 13.21 -17.23
C ILE A 104 -7.41 14.33 -18.19
N GLU A 105 -8.38 15.12 -18.67
CA GLU A 105 -8.16 16.23 -19.58
C GLU A 105 -7.29 17.31 -18.93
N SER A 106 -7.59 17.68 -17.67
CA SER A 106 -6.78 18.62 -16.88
C SER A 106 -5.35 18.13 -16.69
N GLU A 107 -5.18 16.83 -16.42
CA GLU A 107 -3.85 16.24 -16.22
C GLU A 107 -3.04 16.19 -17.53
N ILE A 108 -3.66 15.88 -18.65
CA ILE A 108 -3.00 15.89 -19.96
C ILE A 108 -2.63 17.32 -20.39
N GLN A 109 -3.53 18.27 -20.18
CA GLN A 109 -3.25 19.70 -20.44
C GLN A 109 -2.04 20.16 -19.63
N TYR A 110 -2.00 19.84 -18.33
CA TYR A 110 -0.89 20.19 -17.47
C TYR A 110 0.42 19.55 -17.96
N LEU A 111 0.43 18.26 -18.31
CA LEU A 111 1.62 17.60 -18.84
C LEU A 111 2.09 18.20 -20.17
N SER A 112 1.17 18.70 -21.00
CA SER A 112 1.55 19.38 -22.24
C SER A 112 2.30 20.71 -21.98
N LEU A 113 2.01 21.40 -20.88
CA LEU A 113 2.75 22.59 -20.47
C LEU A 113 4.15 22.26 -19.93
N LEU A 114 4.31 21.07 -19.35
CA LEU A 114 5.63 20.59 -18.90
C LEU A 114 6.51 20.11 -20.06
N ASN A 115 5.93 19.82 -21.21
CA ASN A 115 6.66 19.38 -22.39
C ASN A 115 7.50 20.55 -22.93
N GLY A 116 8.81 20.51 -22.78
CA GLY A 116 9.72 21.59 -23.13
C GLY A 116 10.22 22.42 -21.95
N ILE A 117 9.83 22.11 -20.73
CA ILE A 117 10.53 22.66 -19.56
C ILE A 117 11.97 22.19 -19.60
N THR A 118 12.87 23.14 -19.71
CA THR A 118 14.29 22.91 -19.71
C THR A 118 14.89 23.17 -18.34
N GLY A 119 15.85 22.38 -17.97
CA GLY A 119 16.61 22.52 -16.73
C GLY A 119 17.88 21.66 -16.82
N THR A 120 18.88 22.01 -16.07
CA THR A 120 20.12 21.23 -15.97
C THR A 120 20.37 20.82 -14.53
N PRO A 121 19.58 19.88 -13.96
CA PRO A 121 19.84 19.37 -12.63
C PRO A 121 21.28 18.85 -12.55
N ASP A 122 21.97 19.22 -11.49
CA ASP A 122 23.32 18.71 -11.25
C ASP A 122 23.26 17.25 -10.79
N LEU A 123 23.56 16.33 -11.69
CA LEU A 123 23.56 14.90 -11.40
C LEU A 123 24.69 14.48 -10.46
N SER A 124 25.69 15.32 -10.19
CA SER A 124 26.73 15.01 -9.21
C SER A 124 26.16 14.94 -7.79
N LEU A 125 25.03 15.61 -7.53
CA LEU A 125 24.31 15.59 -6.27
C LEU A 125 23.40 14.36 -6.12
N VAL A 126 23.19 13.60 -7.20
CA VAL A 126 22.38 12.37 -7.15
C VAL A 126 23.28 11.20 -6.74
N PRO A 127 22.93 10.43 -5.69
CA PRO A 127 23.72 9.29 -5.25
C PRO A 127 23.95 8.26 -6.36
N GLU A 128 25.15 7.70 -6.41
CA GLU A 128 25.54 6.72 -7.44
C GLU A 128 24.58 5.52 -7.50
N TRP A 129 24.12 5.05 -6.33
CA TRP A 129 23.18 3.93 -6.26
C TRP A 129 21.79 4.23 -6.88
N VAL A 130 21.45 5.52 -7.13
CA VAL A 130 20.26 5.96 -7.89
C VAL A 130 20.61 6.09 -9.36
N ARG A 131 21.72 6.82 -9.67
CA ARG A 131 22.14 7.12 -11.03
C ARG A 131 22.32 5.87 -11.87
N VAL A 132 22.86 4.82 -11.29
CA VAL A 132 23.16 3.56 -11.96
C VAL A 132 21.97 2.91 -12.66
N PHE A 133 20.73 3.26 -12.29
CA PHE A 133 19.50 2.72 -12.87
C PHE A 133 19.01 3.47 -14.12
N TYR A 134 19.56 4.63 -14.43
CA TYR A 134 19.00 5.54 -15.44
C TYR A 134 20.04 5.98 -16.46
N HIS A 135 19.58 6.32 -17.68
CA HIS A 135 20.29 7.20 -18.57
C HIS A 135 20.28 8.62 -18.00
N ASP A 136 21.38 9.36 -18.13
CA ASP A 136 21.53 10.69 -17.52
C ASP A 136 20.42 11.66 -17.93
N ASP A 137 20.05 11.69 -19.22
CA ASP A 137 18.98 12.59 -19.69
C ASP A 137 17.60 12.17 -19.17
N THR A 138 17.31 10.86 -19.09
CA THR A 138 16.09 10.38 -18.45
C THR A 138 16.03 10.81 -16.97
N LEU A 139 17.16 10.71 -16.26
CA LEU A 139 17.22 11.11 -14.85
C LEU A 139 17.00 12.60 -14.66
N ARG A 140 17.61 13.45 -15.54
CA ARG A 140 17.34 14.90 -15.54
C ARG A 140 15.86 15.22 -15.74
N GLU A 141 15.22 14.60 -16.74
CA GLU A 141 13.80 14.78 -16.98
C GLU A 141 12.94 14.34 -15.78
N ILE A 142 13.26 13.19 -15.15
CA ILE A 142 12.54 12.73 -13.96
C ILE A 142 12.60 13.77 -12.84
N ILE A 143 13.79 14.32 -12.57
CA ILE A 143 14.01 15.29 -11.50
C ILE A 143 13.22 16.57 -11.78
N ILE A 144 13.32 17.12 -13.00
CA ILE A 144 12.59 18.33 -13.40
C ILE A 144 11.08 18.15 -13.25
N VAL A 145 10.56 17.06 -13.80
CA VAL A 145 9.11 16.76 -13.75
C VAL A 145 8.67 16.55 -12.30
N ARG A 146 9.41 15.74 -11.52
CA ARG A 146 9.10 15.51 -10.10
C ARG A 146 9.01 16.82 -9.31
N ASP A 147 10.01 17.68 -9.45
CA ASP A 147 10.09 18.93 -8.69
C ASP A 147 8.93 19.87 -9.03
N GLN A 148 8.54 19.91 -10.30
CA GLN A 148 7.39 20.69 -10.71
C GLN A 148 6.07 20.10 -10.19
N LEU A 149 5.91 18.77 -10.23
CA LEU A 149 4.70 18.10 -9.70
C LEU A 149 4.56 18.31 -8.19
N VAL A 150 5.66 18.27 -7.44
CA VAL A 150 5.68 18.55 -6.00
C VAL A 150 5.32 20.01 -5.72
N LYS A 151 5.95 20.96 -6.44
CA LYS A 151 5.67 22.39 -6.32
C LYS A 151 4.20 22.74 -6.57
N ASP A 152 3.59 22.14 -7.60
CA ASP A 152 2.22 22.42 -8.02
C ASP A 152 1.19 21.48 -7.36
N LYS A 153 1.63 20.65 -6.41
CA LYS A 153 0.79 19.70 -5.65
C LYS A 153 -0.06 18.81 -6.57
N ARG A 154 0.53 18.29 -7.66
CA ARG A 154 -0.10 17.36 -8.60
C ARG A 154 0.11 15.93 -8.13
N TYR A 155 -0.57 15.56 -7.05
CA TYR A 155 -0.36 14.26 -6.39
C TYR A 155 -0.67 13.07 -7.31
N PHE A 156 -1.73 13.14 -8.12
CA PHE A 156 -2.05 12.07 -9.06
C PHE A 156 -0.90 11.81 -10.04
N LEU A 157 -0.38 12.85 -10.68
CA LEU A 157 0.75 12.72 -11.62
C LEU A 157 2.03 12.31 -10.92
N LEU A 158 2.28 12.79 -9.70
CA LEU A 158 3.43 12.36 -8.90
C LEU A 158 3.36 10.86 -8.59
N GLY A 159 2.19 10.34 -8.20
CA GLY A 159 1.97 8.91 -8.01
C GLY A 159 2.17 8.11 -9.29
N CYS A 160 1.71 8.62 -10.43
CA CYS A 160 1.95 8.02 -11.74
C CYS A 160 3.45 7.98 -12.07
N LEU A 161 4.19 9.07 -11.82
CA LEU A 161 5.64 9.15 -12.02
C LEU A 161 6.36 8.11 -11.14
N LEU A 162 6.08 8.09 -9.82
CA LEU A 162 6.66 7.10 -8.89
C LEU A 162 6.31 5.66 -9.29
N GLY A 163 5.16 5.46 -9.93
CA GLY A 163 4.75 4.16 -10.47
C GLY A 163 5.55 3.69 -11.67
N ILE A 164 6.19 4.61 -12.42
CA ILE A 164 6.98 4.29 -13.61
C ILE A 164 8.49 4.51 -13.45
N VAL A 165 8.95 5.13 -12.38
CA VAL A 165 10.40 5.36 -12.18
C VAL A 165 11.19 4.06 -12.16
N HIS A 166 10.64 2.97 -11.61
CA HIS A 166 11.32 1.69 -11.55
C HIS A 166 10.40 0.50 -11.80
N GLY A 167 10.89 -0.51 -12.52
CA GLY A 167 10.22 -1.78 -12.74
C GLY A 167 10.77 -2.55 -13.95
N HIS A 168 10.19 -3.73 -14.20
CA HIS A 168 10.69 -4.69 -15.20
C HIS A 168 10.10 -4.53 -16.61
N ARG A 169 9.13 -3.65 -16.82
CA ARG A 169 8.44 -3.48 -18.11
C ARG A 169 9.03 -2.32 -18.92
N LYS A 170 8.80 -2.33 -20.26
CA LYS A 170 9.27 -1.29 -21.20
C LYS A 170 8.83 0.13 -20.87
N GLN A 171 7.67 0.27 -20.24
CA GLN A 171 7.11 1.57 -19.85
C GLN A 171 7.78 2.21 -18.65
N HIS A 172 8.61 1.48 -17.90
CA HIS A 172 9.35 2.06 -16.79
C HIS A 172 10.57 2.84 -17.29
N LEU A 173 10.98 3.82 -16.49
CA LEU A 173 12.05 4.77 -16.82
C LEU A 173 13.45 4.22 -16.51
N SER A 174 13.57 3.31 -15.53
CA SER A 174 14.84 2.66 -15.20
C SER A 174 15.26 1.62 -16.24
N MET A 175 16.53 1.23 -16.25
CA MET A 175 16.98 0.03 -16.97
C MET A 175 16.15 -1.18 -16.57
N ARG A 176 16.05 -2.19 -17.45
CA ARG A 176 15.27 -3.40 -17.21
C ARG A 176 16.06 -4.42 -16.39
N THR A 177 15.85 -4.45 -15.10
CA THR A 177 16.53 -5.39 -14.21
C THR A 177 15.85 -6.75 -14.11
N GLY A 178 14.61 -6.90 -14.59
CA GLY A 178 13.80 -8.11 -14.41
C GLY A 178 13.13 -8.22 -13.05
N TYR A 179 13.36 -7.25 -12.14
CA TYR A 179 12.86 -7.26 -10.76
C TYR A 179 11.93 -6.08 -10.49
N ILE A 180 11.02 -6.27 -9.54
CA ILE A 180 10.14 -5.21 -9.04
C ILE A 180 10.89 -4.34 -8.02
N ILE A 181 11.75 -4.96 -7.22
CA ILE A 181 12.65 -4.27 -6.28
C ILE A 181 13.90 -3.77 -7.00
N PRO A 182 14.51 -2.66 -6.55
CA PRO A 182 15.71 -2.10 -7.18
C PRO A 182 16.95 -2.97 -6.92
N TYR A 183 17.16 -3.92 -7.81
CA TYR A 183 18.31 -4.83 -7.84
C TYR A 183 19.03 -4.71 -9.17
N ILE A 184 20.36 -4.72 -9.15
CA ILE A 184 21.19 -4.66 -10.34
C ILE A 184 21.69 -6.08 -10.65
N PRO A 185 21.23 -6.71 -11.75
CA PRO A 185 21.71 -8.02 -12.14
C PRO A 185 23.14 -7.95 -12.68
N ASN A 186 23.82 -9.09 -12.70
CA ASN A 186 25.12 -9.25 -13.36
C ASN A 186 24.93 -10.22 -14.55
N PRO A 187 25.24 -9.83 -15.82
CA PRO A 187 25.73 -8.49 -16.21
C PRO A 187 24.70 -7.38 -16.03
N LYS A 188 25.18 -6.15 -15.77
CA LYS A 188 24.34 -4.96 -15.64
C LYS A 188 23.74 -4.61 -17.02
N PRO A 189 22.41 -4.45 -17.16
CA PRO A 189 21.80 -3.96 -18.39
C PRO A 189 22.19 -2.51 -18.69
N GLU A 190 22.21 -2.16 -19.95
CA GLU A 190 22.39 -0.78 -20.38
C GLU A 190 21.14 0.06 -20.03
N ALA A 191 21.37 1.30 -19.58
CA ALA A 191 20.33 2.27 -19.33
C ALA A 191 20.10 3.13 -20.59
N GLU A 192 19.07 2.78 -21.36
CA GLU A 192 18.67 3.52 -22.56
C GLU A 192 17.96 4.83 -22.19
N TYR A 193 18.09 5.87 -23.02
CA TYR A 193 17.29 7.08 -22.92
C TYR A 193 15.79 6.78 -23.07
N ARG A 194 14.98 7.35 -22.19
CA ARG A 194 13.53 7.18 -22.15
C ARG A 194 12.84 8.47 -21.77
N GLU A 195 12.14 9.05 -22.72
CA GLU A 195 11.34 10.26 -22.49
C GLU A 195 10.32 10.06 -21.38
N VAL A 196 10.24 11.01 -20.43
CA VAL A 196 9.38 10.92 -19.26
C VAL A 196 7.93 11.28 -19.60
N ILE A 197 7.69 12.43 -20.24
CA ILE A 197 6.33 12.95 -20.47
C ILE A 197 5.45 11.98 -21.26
N PRO A 198 5.87 11.41 -22.40
CA PRO A 198 4.99 10.47 -23.14
C PRO A 198 4.62 9.23 -22.32
N ARG A 199 5.53 8.72 -21.48
CA ARG A 199 5.27 7.58 -20.61
C ARG A 199 4.34 7.94 -19.44
N LEU A 200 4.48 9.13 -18.91
CA LEU A 200 3.61 9.65 -17.85
C LEU A 200 2.18 9.88 -18.36
N VAL A 201 2.04 10.46 -19.58
CA VAL A 201 0.75 10.59 -20.28
C VAL A 201 0.09 9.23 -20.48
N ALA A 202 0.83 8.24 -20.99
CA ALA A 202 0.31 6.88 -21.19
C ALA A 202 -0.11 6.22 -19.88
N LYS A 203 0.65 6.47 -18.79
CA LYS A 203 0.32 5.99 -17.44
C LYS A 203 -0.96 6.65 -16.92
N ALA A 204 -1.08 7.99 -17.01
CA ALA A 204 -2.23 8.74 -16.57
C ALA A 204 -3.51 8.29 -17.29
N LYS A 205 -3.49 8.21 -18.62
CA LYS A 205 -4.63 7.73 -19.42
C LYS A 205 -5.08 6.33 -18.99
N ARG A 206 -4.14 5.42 -18.72
CA ARG A 206 -4.49 4.07 -18.25
C ARG A 206 -5.15 4.08 -16.87
N MET A 207 -4.75 4.97 -15.96
CA MET A 207 -5.37 5.04 -14.63
C MET A 207 -6.83 5.52 -14.68
N TYR A 208 -7.17 6.33 -15.68
CA TYR A 208 -8.51 6.83 -15.92
C TYR A 208 -9.31 6.01 -16.96
N SER A 209 -8.84 4.82 -17.36
CA SER A 209 -9.58 4.01 -18.35
C SER A 209 -10.84 3.36 -17.79
N ASP A 210 -10.93 3.21 -16.48
CA ASP A 210 -12.16 2.78 -15.81
C ASP A 210 -12.92 3.98 -15.24
N PRO A 211 -14.25 3.92 -15.20
CA PRO A 211 -15.04 4.93 -14.51
C PRO A 211 -14.66 4.98 -13.01
N ILE A 212 -14.34 6.17 -12.53
CA ILE A 212 -14.13 6.45 -11.10
C ILE A 212 -15.02 7.62 -10.71
N PRO A 213 -15.54 7.69 -9.47
CA PRO A 213 -16.28 8.85 -9.01
C PRO A 213 -15.45 10.13 -9.14
N GLU A 214 -16.06 11.20 -9.64
CA GLU A 214 -15.37 12.51 -9.75
C GLU A 214 -15.07 13.11 -8.38
N GLN A 215 -16.01 12.96 -7.44
CA GLN A 215 -15.83 13.39 -6.06
C GLN A 215 -15.30 12.23 -5.21
N THR A 216 -14.53 12.56 -4.21
CA THR A 216 -14.00 11.63 -3.23
C THR A 216 -14.28 12.08 -1.82
N ASN A 217 -14.57 11.12 -0.94
CA ASN A 217 -14.71 11.29 0.50
C ASN A 217 -13.51 10.73 1.28
N GLY A 218 -12.40 10.50 0.58
CA GLY A 218 -11.17 9.98 1.16
C GLY A 218 -10.33 11.07 1.81
N ASN A 219 -9.86 10.81 3.03
CA ASN A 219 -8.88 11.61 3.75
C ASN A 219 -7.62 10.81 4.00
N VAL A 220 -6.45 11.39 3.71
CA VAL A 220 -5.15 10.72 3.86
C VAL A 220 -4.30 11.47 4.88
N ILE A 221 -3.91 10.77 5.92
CA ILE A 221 -3.07 11.25 7.02
C ILE A 221 -1.65 10.69 6.82
N PHE A 222 -0.65 11.51 7.01
CA PHE A 222 0.74 11.10 7.13
C PHE A 222 1.09 11.06 8.61
N GLY A 223 1.10 9.88 9.22
CA GLY A 223 1.25 9.78 10.66
C GLY A 223 1.57 8.38 11.16
N ASP A 224 1.96 8.35 12.43
CA ASP A 224 2.23 7.11 13.16
C ASP A 224 0.92 6.55 13.74
N ALA A 225 0.63 5.28 13.48
CA ALA A 225 -0.56 4.62 14.01
C ALA A 225 -0.57 4.48 15.55
N ARG A 226 0.55 4.72 16.21
CA ARG A 226 0.68 4.79 17.67
C ARG A 226 0.26 6.14 18.26
N ASN A 227 0.02 7.15 17.41
CA ASN A 227 -0.40 8.49 17.81
C ASN A 227 -1.22 9.14 16.69
N LEU A 228 -2.52 8.85 16.65
CA LEU A 228 -3.40 9.22 15.54
C LEU A 228 -4.01 10.62 15.73
N GLU A 229 -3.88 11.49 14.75
CA GLU A 229 -4.58 12.78 14.68
C GLU A 229 -6.05 12.60 14.24
N ILE A 230 -6.78 11.73 14.95
CA ILE A 230 -8.19 11.41 14.70
C ILE A 230 -8.98 11.63 15.99
N PRO A 231 -10.17 12.25 15.95
CA PRO A 231 -10.99 12.46 17.13
C PRO A 231 -11.42 11.14 17.79
N ASP A 232 -11.61 11.17 19.11
CA ASP A 232 -12.14 10.05 19.88
C ASP A 232 -13.50 9.61 19.35
N SER A 233 -13.79 8.32 19.40
CA SER A 233 -15.11 7.73 19.09
C SER A 233 -15.71 8.23 17.76
N SER A 234 -14.88 8.35 16.71
CA SER A 234 -15.28 8.88 15.40
C SER A 234 -15.35 7.81 14.30
N ILE A 235 -14.71 6.66 14.47
CA ILE A 235 -14.56 5.61 13.45
C ILE A 235 -15.65 4.55 13.59
N ASP A 236 -16.32 4.21 12.46
CA ASP A 236 -17.38 3.20 12.42
C ASP A 236 -16.81 1.78 12.25
N VAL A 237 -15.74 1.64 11.47
CA VAL A 237 -15.08 0.34 11.27
C VAL A 237 -13.60 0.54 10.89
N ILE A 238 -12.75 -0.33 11.43
CA ILE A 238 -11.35 -0.44 11.02
C ILE A 238 -11.20 -1.71 10.18
N ILE A 239 -10.62 -1.56 8.99
CA ILE A 239 -10.20 -2.67 8.13
C ILE A 239 -8.77 -2.38 7.71
N SER A 240 -7.83 -3.29 8.02
CA SER A 240 -6.41 -3.05 7.76
C SER A 240 -5.61 -4.34 7.63
N SER A 241 -4.45 -4.21 7.00
CA SER A 241 -3.40 -5.23 7.03
C SER A 241 -2.16 -4.63 7.69
N PRO A 242 -2.03 -4.74 9.01
CA PRO A 242 -0.85 -4.27 9.71
C PRO A 242 0.44 -4.85 9.14
N PRO A 243 1.59 -4.18 9.33
CA PRO A 243 2.87 -4.70 8.87
C PRO A 243 3.10 -6.13 9.36
N TYR A 244 3.55 -6.99 8.45
CA TYR A 244 3.82 -8.40 8.79
C TYR A 244 5.10 -8.50 9.60
N TYR A 245 5.00 -9.13 10.73
CA TYR A 245 6.08 -9.39 11.67
C TYR A 245 7.36 -9.87 10.96
N HIS A 246 8.35 -8.98 10.80
CA HIS A 246 9.69 -9.26 10.21
C HIS A 246 9.70 -9.99 8.85
N THR A 247 8.66 -9.84 8.04
CA THR A 247 8.55 -10.60 6.78
C THR A 247 8.91 -9.77 5.55
N LEU A 248 8.72 -8.45 5.61
CA LEU A 248 8.92 -7.54 4.49
C LEU A 248 9.74 -6.32 4.93
N ASP A 249 10.78 -6.02 4.16
CA ASP A 249 11.50 -4.75 4.26
C ASP A 249 10.85 -3.73 3.32
N TYR A 250 9.96 -2.93 3.88
CA TYR A 250 9.20 -1.93 3.13
C TYR A 250 10.06 -0.78 2.62
N VAL A 251 11.13 -0.44 3.33
CA VAL A 251 12.04 0.65 2.95
C VAL A 251 12.95 0.19 1.83
N HIS A 252 13.70 -0.89 2.01
CA HIS A 252 14.64 -1.39 1.01
C HIS A 252 13.95 -1.76 -0.31
N SER A 253 12.76 -2.39 -0.24
CA SER A 253 11.99 -2.74 -1.42
C SER A 253 11.54 -1.54 -2.25
N ASN A 254 11.41 -0.36 -1.64
CA ASN A 254 10.95 0.87 -2.26
C ASN A 254 12.02 1.97 -2.30
N ARG A 255 13.27 1.69 -1.99
CA ARG A 255 14.34 2.69 -1.80
C ARG A 255 14.46 3.72 -2.94
N LEU A 256 14.35 3.31 -4.22
CA LEU A 256 14.37 4.24 -5.35
C LEU A 256 13.14 5.16 -5.34
N ARG A 257 11.96 4.62 -5.07
CA ARG A 257 10.73 5.41 -5.01
C ARG A 257 10.73 6.36 -3.83
N LEU A 258 11.27 5.94 -2.68
CA LEU A 258 11.46 6.78 -1.51
C LEU A 258 12.41 7.94 -1.82
N TRP A 259 13.51 7.69 -2.52
CA TRP A 259 14.42 8.76 -2.93
C TRP A 259 13.72 9.79 -3.83
N PHE A 260 12.95 9.33 -4.82
CA PHE A 260 12.15 10.24 -5.66
C PHE A 260 10.98 10.89 -4.91
N ALA A 261 10.55 10.33 -3.80
CA ALA A 261 9.59 10.94 -2.88
C ALA A 261 10.22 11.98 -1.94
N GLY A 262 11.53 12.22 -2.06
CA GLY A 262 12.27 13.20 -1.26
C GLY A 262 12.87 12.65 0.03
N VAL A 263 12.95 11.33 0.20
CA VAL A 263 13.55 10.67 1.38
C VAL A 263 14.96 10.22 1.02
N ASP A 264 15.97 10.86 1.55
CA ASP A 264 17.36 10.50 1.30
C ASP A 264 17.77 9.18 1.98
N PHE A 265 19.03 8.76 1.81
CA PHE A 265 19.50 7.48 2.33
C PHE A 265 19.46 7.41 3.86
N ASP A 266 19.93 8.46 4.54
CA ASP A 266 19.97 8.51 6.02
C ASP A 266 18.55 8.59 6.60
N GLU A 267 17.64 9.28 5.93
CA GLU A 267 16.22 9.34 6.28
C GLU A 267 15.54 7.99 6.07
N GLN A 268 15.91 7.23 5.03
CA GLN A 268 15.39 5.87 4.80
C GLN A 268 15.80 4.92 5.93
N ASP A 269 17.02 5.00 6.44
CA ASP A 269 17.48 4.18 7.56
C ASP A 269 16.69 4.52 8.84
N LYS A 270 16.48 5.80 9.14
CA LYS A 270 15.65 6.26 10.27
C LYS A 270 14.19 5.79 10.11
N LEU A 271 13.66 5.85 8.89
CA LEU A 271 12.32 5.35 8.60
C LEU A 271 12.22 3.85 8.86
N ALA A 272 13.22 3.06 8.45
CA ALA A 272 13.24 1.62 8.67
C ALA A 272 13.23 1.25 10.17
N ASP A 273 13.90 2.06 11.01
CA ASP A 273 13.91 1.89 12.47
C ASP A 273 12.57 2.29 13.11
N THR A 274 11.85 3.25 12.52
CA THR A 274 10.59 3.78 13.07
C THR A 274 9.40 2.90 12.73
N LEU A 275 9.42 2.22 11.57
CA LEU A 275 8.33 1.36 11.12
C LEU A 275 8.12 0.17 12.06
N ILE A 276 6.85 -0.21 12.27
CA ILE A 276 6.46 -1.37 13.08
C ILE A 276 6.76 -2.67 12.32
N GLN A 277 8.04 -3.00 12.21
CA GLN A 277 8.50 -4.21 11.51
C GLN A 277 9.58 -4.98 12.30
N GLN A 278 10.13 -4.37 13.37
CA GLN A 278 11.21 -4.96 14.15
C GLN A 278 10.69 -6.05 15.07
N ARG A 279 11.32 -7.23 15.02
CA ARG A 279 10.83 -8.43 15.70
C ARG A 279 10.66 -8.26 17.21
N HIS A 280 11.60 -7.61 17.87
CA HIS A 280 11.65 -7.52 19.34
C HIS A 280 10.69 -6.47 19.93
N THR A 281 10.23 -5.50 19.13
CA THR A 281 9.33 -4.42 19.56
C THR A 281 7.93 -4.51 18.94
N TYR A 282 7.69 -5.49 18.07
CA TYR A 282 6.46 -5.57 17.29
C TYR A 282 5.20 -5.61 18.17
N LEU A 283 5.14 -6.53 19.14
CA LEU A 283 3.95 -6.67 19.99
C LEU A 283 3.74 -5.45 20.90
N GLU A 284 4.81 -4.85 21.42
CA GLU A 284 4.74 -3.62 22.19
C GLU A 284 4.19 -2.46 21.35
N ALA A 285 4.74 -2.25 20.16
CA ALA A 285 4.25 -1.24 19.23
C ALA A 285 2.80 -1.49 18.80
N MET A 286 2.41 -2.75 18.58
CA MET A 286 1.02 -3.10 18.26
C MET A 286 0.07 -2.91 19.44
N LYS A 287 0.55 -2.97 20.70
CA LYS A 287 -0.23 -2.61 21.88
C LYS A 287 -0.55 -1.12 21.89
N ASP A 288 0.45 -0.27 21.62
CA ASP A 288 0.26 1.18 21.53
C ASP A 288 -0.73 1.54 20.41
N VAL A 289 -0.59 0.89 19.25
CA VAL A 289 -1.57 1.00 18.16
C VAL A 289 -2.96 0.60 18.63
N GLY A 290 -3.10 -0.54 19.33
CA GLY A 290 -4.38 -1.00 19.85
C GLY A 290 -5.07 0.00 20.78
N LEU A 291 -4.31 0.69 21.65
CA LEU A 291 -4.81 1.75 22.52
C LEU A 291 -5.34 2.94 21.71
N GLU A 292 -4.62 3.39 20.69
CA GLU A 292 -5.07 4.45 19.80
C GLU A 292 -6.29 4.04 18.98
N LEU A 293 -6.33 2.83 18.43
CA LEU A 293 -7.50 2.33 17.72
C LEU A 293 -8.73 2.27 18.63
N LYS A 294 -8.56 1.80 19.86
CA LYS A 294 -9.63 1.80 20.85
C LYS A 294 -10.16 3.21 21.14
N ARG A 295 -9.27 4.20 21.22
CA ARG A 295 -9.65 5.61 21.45
C ARG A 295 -10.50 6.15 20.31
N VAL A 296 -10.09 5.95 19.06
CA VAL A 296 -10.75 6.54 17.87
C VAL A 296 -12.03 5.80 17.46
N MET A 297 -12.18 4.52 17.79
CA MET A 297 -13.34 3.71 17.46
C MET A 297 -14.56 4.11 18.31
N LYS A 298 -15.74 4.10 17.69
CA LYS A 298 -17.03 4.16 18.40
C LYS A 298 -17.25 2.88 19.20
N ASP A 299 -18.04 2.95 20.27
CA ASP A 299 -18.38 1.77 21.06
C ASP A 299 -19.18 0.76 20.20
N GLY A 300 -18.83 -0.51 20.33
CA GLY A 300 -19.42 -1.60 19.53
C GLY A 300 -18.95 -1.68 18.07
N SER A 301 -18.10 -0.75 17.60
CA SER A 301 -17.56 -0.81 16.24
C SER A 301 -16.55 -1.95 16.06
N LEU A 302 -16.36 -2.38 14.80
CA LEU A 302 -15.53 -3.53 14.47
C LEU A 302 -14.13 -3.12 14.04
N CYS A 303 -13.15 -3.96 14.41
CA CYS A 303 -11.77 -3.93 13.91
C CYS A 303 -11.46 -5.26 13.22
N VAL A 304 -11.16 -5.20 11.93
CA VAL A 304 -10.90 -6.37 11.08
C VAL A 304 -9.46 -6.28 10.57
N PHE A 305 -8.60 -7.18 11.05
CA PHE A 305 -7.21 -7.25 10.63
C PHE A 305 -6.92 -8.45 9.74
N ILE A 306 -6.12 -8.24 8.71
CA ILE A 306 -5.55 -9.28 7.86
C ILE A 306 -4.09 -9.47 8.28
N LEU A 307 -3.77 -10.64 8.83
CA LEU A 307 -2.48 -10.94 9.44
C LEU A 307 -1.89 -12.22 8.85
N GLY A 308 -0.66 -12.16 8.38
CA GLY A 308 0.05 -13.32 7.87
C GLY A 308 0.78 -14.09 8.97
N ASP A 309 0.80 -15.43 8.85
CA ASP A 309 1.64 -16.27 9.69
C ASP A 309 3.13 -16.04 9.42
N VAL A 310 3.95 -16.10 10.46
CA VAL A 310 5.40 -15.93 10.37
C VAL A 310 6.11 -17.25 10.59
N HIS A 311 6.81 -17.73 9.58
CA HIS A 311 7.64 -18.92 9.67
C HIS A 311 9.03 -18.57 10.24
N LEU A 312 9.28 -18.86 11.50
CA LEU A 312 10.59 -18.68 12.15
C LEU A 312 11.60 -19.77 11.75
N SER A 313 11.09 -20.97 11.48
CA SER A 313 11.84 -22.12 10.97
C SER A 313 10.89 -23.11 10.30
N ALA A 314 11.42 -24.18 9.72
CA ALA A 314 10.61 -25.24 9.10
C ALA A 314 9.61 -25.92 10.08
N LYS A 315 9.82 -25.80 11.39
CA LYS A 315 8.99 -26.41 12.44
C LYS A 315 8.32 -25.41 13.37
N ASN A 316 8.62 -24.10 13.25
CA ASN A 316 8.11 -23.07 14.15
C ASN A 316 7.42 -21.96 13.34
N THR A 317 6.11 -21.87 13.47
CA THR A 317 5.27 -20.85 12.86
C THR A 317 4.56 -20.08 13.97
N LEU A 318 4.65 -18.75 13.95
CA LEU A 318 3.90 -17.88 14.84
C LEU A 318 2.54 -17.57 14.21
N ASN A 319 1.50 -17.73 14.99
CA ASN A 319 0.15 -17.29 14.65
C ASN A 319 -0.04 -15.84 15.10
N THR A 320 0.32 -14.91 14.23
CA THR A 320 0.26 -13.48 14.55
C THR A 320 -1.15 -13.01 14.91
N ALA A 321 -2.19 -13.58 14.27
CA ALA A 321 -3.58 -13.24 14.59
C ALA A 321 -3.96 -13.63 16.03
N LEU A 322 -3.50 -14.79 16.50
CA LEU A 322 -3.74 -15.23 17.87
C LEU A 322 -2.99 -14.37 18.89
N ASP A 323 -1.75 -13.98 18.59
CA ASP A 323 -0.95 -13.14 19.48
C ASP A 323 -1.55 -11.73 19.59
N ILE A 324 -1.99 -11.13 18.48
CA ILE A 324 -2.67 -9.83 18.46
C ILE A 324 -4.05 -9.93 19.14
N SER A 325 -4.81 -11.01 18.92
CA SER A 325 -6.09 -11.23 19.59
C SER A 325 -5.95 -11.16 21.13
N LYS A 326 -5.02 -11.95 21.68
CA LYS A 326 -4.75 -11.95 23.13
C LYS A 326 -4.33 -10.57 23.65
N LEU A 327 -3.39 -9.93 22.94
CA LEU A 327 -2.89 -8.61 23.29
C LEU A 327 -4.01 -7.56 23.32
N TYR A 328 -4.93 -7.61 22.33
CA TYR A 328 -6.02 -6.66 22.23
C TYR A 328 -7.14 -6.95 23.23
N GLU A 329 -7.37 -8.20 23.61
CA GLU A 329 -8.29 -8.56 24.71
C GLU A 329 -7.81 -7.97 26.05
N GLU A 330 -6.51 -7.96 26.33
CA GLU A 330 -5.93 -7.33 27.54
C GLU A 330 -6.21 -5.82 27.62
N ILE A 331 -6.34 -5.14 26.48
CA ILE A 331 -6.64 -3.70 26.42
C ILE A 331 -8.12 -3.41 26.18
N GLY A 332 -8.99 -4.43 26.23
CA GLY A 332 -10.45 -4.30 26.25
C GLY A 332 -11.12 -4.36 24.87
N PHE A 333 -10.55 -5.05 23.90
CA PHE A 333 -11.29 -5.54 22.74
C PHE A 333 -11.94 -6.89 23.06
N LYS A 334 -12.92 -7.25 22.26
CA LYS A 334 -13.53 -8.59 22.27
C LYS A 334 -13.25 -9.25 20.93
N THR A 335 -12.56 -10.38 20.95
CA THR A 335 -12.36 -11.22 19.76
C THR A 335 -13.62 -12.01 19.47
N HIS A 336 -14.08 -11.99 18.22
CA HIS A 336 -15.25 -12.72 17.74
C HIS A 336 -14.87 -13.93 16.90
N SER A 337 -13.85 -13.81 16.04
CA SER A 337 -13.40 -14.90 15.18
C SER A 337 -11.99 -14.66 14.64
N ILE A 338 -11.30 -15.76 14.32
CA ILE A 338 -10.09 -15.79 13.48
C ILE A 338 -10.39 -16.75 12.33
N VAL A 339 -10.56 -16.21 11.13
CA VAL A 339 -10.88 -16.97 9.92
C VAL A 339 -9.62 -17.17 9.09
N ASP A 340 -9.35 -18.42 8.73
CA ASP A 340 -8.19 -18.78 7.91
C ASP A 340 -8.46 -18.47 6.42
N ASP A 341 -7.52 -17.81 5.75
CA ASP A 341 -7.50 -17.60 4.29
C ASP A 341 -6.29 -18.31 3.70
N GLU A 342 -6.52 -19.45 3.05
CA GLU A 342 -5.47 -20.21 2.39
C GLU A 342 -5.10 -19.57 1.04
N ILE A 343 -3.91 -18.97 0.97
CA ILE A 343 -3.38 -18.43 -0.28
C ILE A 343 -2.66 -19.53 -1.05
N PRO A 344 -3.16 -19.97 -2.22
CA PRO A 344 -2.48 -20.95 -3.03
C PRO A 344 -1.05 -20.52 -3.38
N ALA A 345 -0.08 -21.44 -3.31
CA ALA A 345 1.32 -21.18 -3.61
C ALA A 345 1.57 -20.56 -5.00
N SER A 346 0.70 -20.85 -5.98
CA SER A 346 0.73 -20.25 -7.32
C SER A 346 0.44 -18.73 -7.34
N ARG A 347 -0.07 -18.18 -6.24
CA ARG A 347 -0.43 -16.75 -6.10
C ARG A 347 0.53 -15.96 -5.21
N THR A 348 1.51 -16.62 -4.61
CA THR A 348 2.55 -15.96 -3.82
C THR A 348 3.51 -15.22 -4.75
N THR A 349 3.70 -13.93 -4.53
CA THR A 349 4.75 -13.16 -5.23
C THR A 349 6.10 -13.63 -4.70
N ILE A 350 6.92 -14.24 -5.56
CA ILE A 350 8.30 -14.60 -5.22
C ILE A 350 9.10 -13.30 -5.15
N VAL A 351 9.44 -12.87 -3.96
CA VAL A 351 10.37 -11.76 -3.73
C VAL A 351 11.76 -12.36 -3.61
N LYS A 352 12.64 -12.10 -4.58
CA LYS A 352 14.06 -12.49 -4.51
C LYS A 352 14.80 -11.45 -3.66
N TYR A 353 15.28 -11.86 -2.50
CA TYR A 353 16.21 -11.10 -1.68
C TYR A 353 17.63 -11.63 -1.89
N GLY A 354 18.59 -10.73 -2.16
CA GLY A 354 20.03 -11.01 -2.06
C GLY A 354 20.59 -12.12 -2.94
N GLY A 355 20.05 -12.35 -4.14
CA GLY A 355 20.58 -13.34 -5.08
C GLY A 355 20.19 -14.80 -4.78
N GLU A 356 19.71 -15.12 -3.60
CA GLU A 356 19.10 -16.40 -3.29
C GLU A 356 17.60 -16.35 -3.59
N ILE A 357 17.13 -17.29 -4.40
CA ILE A 357 15.71 -17.55 -4.57
C ILE A 357 15.28 -18.13 -3.23
N ALA A 358 14.67 -17.34 -2.37
CA ALA A 358 13.85 -17.89 -1.31
C ALA A 358 12.68 -18.60 -2.01
N ILE A 359 12.93 -19.83 -2.43
CA ILE A 359 11.88 -20.81 -2.71
C ILE A 359 11.28 -21.07 -1.34
N GLN A 360 10.35 -20.18 -0.93
CA GLN A 360 9.43 -20.56 0.12
C GLN A 360 8.80 -21.87 -0.37
N ASN A 361 9.09 -22.93 0.38
CA ASN A 361 8.57 -24.26 0.15
C ASN A 361 7.13 -24.16 -0.36
N LYS A 362 6.73 -25.09 -1.26
CA LYS A 362 5.40 -25.24 -1.87
C LYS A 362 4.22 -25.35 -0.88
N LYS A 363 4.38 -24.84 0.35
CA LYS A 363 3.32 -24.78 1.35
C LYS A 363 2.48 -23.53 1.13
N THR A 364 1.20 -23.71 1.23
CA THR A 364 0.17 -22.64 1.26
C THR A 364 0.59 -21.61 2.30
N LYS A 365 0.65 -20.33 1.89
CA LYS A 365 0.81 -19.23 2.84
C LYS A 365 -0.56 -19.00 3.46
N LEU A 366 -0.63 -18.97 4.78
CA LEU A 366 -1.87 -18.73 5.49
C LEU A 366 -1.91 -17.25 5.93
N ASP A 367 -2.89 -16.50 5.43
CA ASP A 367 -3.29 -15.25 6.01
C ASP A 367 -4.54 -15.49 6.87
N ARG A 368 -4.71 -14.72 7.94
CA ARG A 368 -5.85 -14.84 8.87
C ARG A 368 -6.58 -13.52 8.99
N ILE A 369 -7.90 -13.62 9.01
CA ILE A 369 -8.78 -12.47 9.24
C ILE A 369 -9.22 -12.51 10.69
N LEU A 370 -8.71 -11.58 11.49
CA LEU A 370 -9.05 -11.39 12.89
C LEU A 370 -10.17 -10.37 12.99
N VAL A 371 -11.31 -10.77 13.55
CA VAL A 371 -12.48 -9.91 13.74
C VAL A 371 -12.67 -9.63 15.23
N MET A 372 -12.58 -8.36 15.60
CA MET A 372 -12.71 -7.87 16.98
C MET A 372 -13.72 -6.72 17.05
N SER A 373 -14.24 -6.44 18.24
CA SER A 373 -14.99 -5.22 18.52
C SER A 373 -14.39 -4.45 19.70
N LYS A 374 -14.61 -3.13 19.71
CA LYS A 374 -14.43 -2.30 20.91
C LYS A 374 -15.60 -2.61 21.85
N ASN A 375 -15.29 -3.00 23.10
CA ASN A 375 -16.28 -3.14 24.18
C ASN A 375 -16.53 -1.79 24.87
#